data_86a2c37a3152b60c955af04da629c232
#
_entry.id   86a2c37a3152b60c955af04da629c232
#
_cell.length_a   1.000
_cell.length_b   1.000
_cell.length_c   1.000
_cell.angle_alpha   90.00
_cell.angle_beta   90.00
_cell.angle_gamma   90.00
#
_symmetry.space_group_name_H-M   'P 1'
#
loop_
_entity.id
_entity.type
_entity.pdbx_description
1 polymer ?
#
loop_
_entity_poly.entity_id
_entity_poly.type
_entity_poly.pdbx_seq_one_letter_code
_entity_poly.pdbx_strand_id
1 'polypeptide(L)'
;VVSGGNEFNNRANELTDRIYLNDGQGNFKRDFQDDLKNYTISGKSVTSIDFDNDGDKDIIVGNRIQTKKYPIHEPSIIYENKSGKLYNNTYNIAPDFENFGIVNKVITTDFNNDGWSDFIAVGEWTNIGLFLNERGTFRNINSENKLDDLYGLWFNIQETDVNNDGYKDYIIGNIGKNSKYKTSKDKPLKIFGNDFDGNGTHDLVL
;
A
#
# COMPACT_ATOMS: atom_id res chain seq x y z
N VAL A 1 -7.11 5.24 -11.76
CA VAL A 1 -6.54 3.95 -12.20
C VAL A 1 -5.12 3.85 -11.73
N VAL A 2 -4.82 2.86 -10.90
CA VAL A 2 -3.46 2.49 -10.53
C VAL A 2 -2.94 1.48 -11.53
N SER A 3 -1.77 1.75 -12.07
CA SER A 3 -1.14 0.96 -13.11
C SER A 3 -0.11 0.01 -12.50
N GLY A 4 -0.17 -1.25 -12.87
CA GLY A 4 0.75 -2.27 -12.36
C GLY A 4 0.99 -3.35 -13.40
N GLY A 5 2.05 -4.11 -13.21
CA GLY A 5 2.43 -5.23 -14.07
C GLY A 5 3.89 -5.57 -13.86
N ASN A 6 4.26 -6.78 -14.20
CA ASN A 6 5.64 -7.26 -14.14
C ASN A 6 6.23 -7.51 -15.52
N GLU A 7 5.42 -7.37 -16.57
CA GLU A 7 5.79 -7.55 -17.96
C GLU A 7 6.55 -6.36 -18.56
N PHE A 8 6.31 -5.17 -18.01
CA PHE A 8 6.96 -3.93 -18.48
C PHE A 8 8.38 -3.79 -17.94
N ASN A 9 9.16 -2.94 -18.58
CA ASN A 9 10.44 -2.52 -18.02
C ASN A 9 10.22 -1.59 -16.84
N ASN A 10 11.17 -1.54 -15.92
CA ASN A 10 11.10 -0.62 -14.80
C ASN A 10 11.02 0.84 -15.31
N ARG A 11 10.13 1.63 -14.69
CA ARG A 11 9.84 3.03 -15.09
C ARG A 11 9.24 3.18 -16.50
N ALA A 12 8.60 2.14 -17.03
CA ALA A 12 7.86 2.25 -18.29
C ALA A 12 6.63 3.18 -18.15
N ASN A 13 6.31 3.93 -19.20
CA ASN A 13 5.17 4.87 -19.20
C ASN A 13 3.82 4.19 -18.93
N GLU A 14 3.70 2.91 -19.23
CA GLU A 14 2.52 2.08 -18.98
C GLU A 14 2.22 1.95 -17.48
N LEU A 15 3.24 2.14 -16.64
CA LEU A 15 3.12 2.12 -15.17
C LEU A 15 2.70 3.46 -14.58
N THR A 16 2.47 4.50 -15.41
CA THR A 16 1.97 5.79 -14.94
C THR A 16 0.51 5.67 -14.49
N ASP A 17 0.23 6.08 -13.28
CA ASP A 17 -1.13 6.16 -12.75
C ASP A 17 -1.95 7.23 -13.47
N ARG A 18 -3.28 7.06 -13.48
CA ARG A 18 -4.18 7.91 -14.26
C ARG A 18 -5.45 8.22 -13.50
N ILE A 19 -5.89 9.48 -13.60
CA ILE A 19 -7.17 9.93 -13.08
C ILE A 19 -8.15 10.13 -14.25
N TYR A 20 -9.40 9.75 -14.00
CA TYR A 20 -10.51 9.99 -14.91
C TYR A 20 -11.65 10.63 -14.12
N LEU A 21 -12.06 11.81 -14.56
CA LEU A 21 -13.18 12.53 -13.98
C LEU A 21 -14.48 12.06 -14.64
N ASN A 22 -15.48 11.73 -13.81
CA ASN A 22 -16.82 11.36 -14.23
C ASN A 22 -17.67 12.64 -14.35
N ASP A 23 -18.42 12.79 -15.44
CA ASP A 23 -19.34 13.90 -15.66
C ASP A 23 -20.73 13.70 -14.99
N GLY A 24 -20.90 12.59 -14.26
CA GLY A 24 -22.18 12.22 -13.65
C GLY A 24 -23.18 11.56 -14.60
N GLN A 25 -22.86 11.42 -15.88
CA GLN A 25 -23.68 10.76 -16.91
C GLN A 25 -23.04 9.45 -17.40
N GLY A 26 -21.94 9.03 -16.77
CA GLY A 26 -21.20 7.82 -17.13
C GLY A 26 -20.09 8.03 -18.15
N ASN A 27 -19.78 9.27 -18.52
CA ASN A 27 -18.62 9.56 -19.36
C ASN A 27 -17.42 9.94 -18.50
N PHE A 28 -16.23 9.49 -18.91
CA PHE A 28 -15.00 9.70 -18.19
C PHE A 28 -13.99 10.46 -19.05
N LYS A 29 -13.49 11.58 -18.52
CA LYS A 29 -12.44 12.38 -19.15
C LYS A 29 -11.14 12.23 -18.35
N ARG A 30 -10.04 11.92 -19.04
CA ARG A 30 -8.73 11.86 -18.39
C ARG A 30 -8.33 13.24 -17.85
N ASP A 31 -7.96 13.28 -16.60
CA ASP A 31 -7.30 14.42 -15.95
C ASP A 31 -5.79 14.19 -15.91
N PHE A 32 -5.03 15.23 -16.28
CA PHE A 32 -3.57 15.16 -16.35
C PHE A 32 -2.96 15.85 -15.14
N GLN A 33 -2.39 15.05 -14.26
CA GLN A 33 -1.69 15.50 -13.07
C GLN A 33 -0.18 15.34 -13.29
N ASP A 34 0.59 16.41 -13.06
CA ASP A 34 2.02 16.40 -13.36
C ASP A 34 2.80 15.46 -12.43
N ASP A 35 2.47 15.44 -11.14
CA ASP A 35 3.13 14.55 -10.19
C ASP A 35 2.92 13.07 -10.48
N LEU A 36 1.77 12.67 -11.02
CA LEU A 36 1.57 11.26 -11.43
C LEU A 36 2.54 10.82 -12.53
N LYS A 37 2.97 11.73 -13.40
CA LYS A 37 3.93 11.42 -14.47
C LYS A 37 5.35 11.17 -13.95
N ASN A 38 5.68 11.71 -12.78
CA ASN A 38 7.00 11.58 -12.18
C ASN A 38 7.20 10.19 -11.53
N TYR A 39 6.10 9.46 -11.30
CA TYR A 39 6.11 8.16 -10.62
C TYR A 39 5.55 7.08 -11.54
N THR A 40 6.43 6.43 -12.27
CA THR A 40 6.13 5.28 -13.13
C THR A 40 6.47 3.99 -12.38
N ILE A 41 5.59 3.61 -11.46
CA ILE A 41 5.82 2.55 -10.46
C ILE A 41 4.73 1.49 -10.59
N SER A 42 5.07 0.22 -10.39
CA SER A 42 4.08 -0.86 -10.37
C SER A 42 3.22 -0.79 -9.11
N GLY A 43 2.06 -0.20 -9.22
CA GLY A 43 1.07 -0.07 -8.15
C GLY A 43 0.08 -1.24 -8.09
N LYS A 44 -0.69 -1.31 -7.00
CA LYS A 44 -1.74 -2.33 -6.83
C LYS A 44 -2.97 -1.82 -6.09
N SER A 45 -2.79 -1.11 -5.00
CA SER A 45 -3.90 -0.63 -4.17
C SER A 45 -4.05 0.87 -4.29
N VAL A 46 -5.30 1.33 -4.33
CA VAL A 46 -5.62 2.75 -4.22
C VAL A 46 -6.80 2.92 -3.28
N THR A 47 -6.74 3.93 -2.44
CA THR A 47 -7.85 4.37 -1.61
C THR A 47 -7.82 5.90 -1.48
N SER A 48 -8.93 6.50 -1.09
CA SER A 48 -9.01 7.93 -0.80
C SER A 48 -9.11 8.17 0.70
N ILE A 49 -8.57 9.28 1.15
CA ILE A 49 -8.58 9.72 2.54
C ILE A 49 -8.72 11.24 2.54
N ASP A 50 -9.17 11.81 3.62
CA ASP A 50 -9.04 13.23 3.94
C ASP A 50 -8.18 13.25 5.19
N PHE A 51 -6.85 13.34 5.00
CA PHE A 51 -5.94 13.09 6.10
C PHE A 51 -5.70 14.35 6.95
N ASP A 52 -5.92 15.53 6.40
CA ASP A 52 -5.71 16.81 7.09
C ASP A 52 -7.02 17.55 7.43
N ASN A 53 -8.17 16.92 7.09
CA ASN A 53 -9.52 17.44 7.34
C ASN A 53 -9.79 18.80 6.65
N ASP A 54 -9.19 19.03 5.47
CA ASP A 54 -9.42 20.24 4.68
C ASP A 54 -10.65 20.13 3.77
N GLY A 55 -11.25 18.93 3.66
CA GLY A 55 -12.44 18.61 2.87
C GLY A 55 -12.13 18.11 1.47
N ASP A 56 -10.90 18.22 0.98
CA ASP A 56 -10.44 17.64 -0.28
C ASP A 56 -10.06 16.15 -0.04
N LYS A 57 -10.30 15.27 -1.02
CA LYS A 57 -9.90 13.87 -0.89
C LYS A 57 -8.50 13.64 -1.46
N ASP A 58 -7.63 13.15 -0.59
CA ASP A 58 -6.28 12.70 -0.89
C ASP A 58 -6.27 11.27 -1.41
N ILE A 59 -5.16 10.82 -1.94
CA ILE A 59 -5.03 9.49 -2.53
C ILE A 59 -3.83 8.75 -1.95
N ILE A 60 -4.09 7.55 -1.40
CA ILE A 60 -3.04 6.61 -1.01
C ILE A 60 -2.88 5.56 -2.10
N VAL A 61 -1.65 5.40 -2.61
CA VAL A 61 -1.28 4.36 -3.57
C VAL A 61 -0.30 3.40 -2.90
N GLY A 62 -0.76 2.17 -2.71
CA GLY A 62 0.10 1.07 -2.28
C GLY A 62 0.81 0.46 -3.48
N ASN A 63 2.12 0.59 -3.52
CA ASN A 63 2.97 0.07 -4.59
C ASN A 63 3.53 -1.30 -4.24
N ARG A 64 3.92 -2.05 -5.26
CA ARG A 64 4.39 -3.43 -5.10
C ARG A 64 5.88 -3.54 -5.28
N ILE A 65 6.29 -3.90 -6.47
CA ILE A 65 7.64 -4.36 -6.76
C ILE A 65 8.28 -3.54 -7.86
N GLN A 66 9.58 -3.45 -7.81
CA GLN A 66 10.38 -3.11 -8.96
C GLN A 66 10.15 -4.20 -10.02
N THR A 67 9.71 -3.80 -11.21
CA THR A 67 9.37 -4.76 -12.27
C THR A 67 10.53 -5.71 -12.56
N LYS A 68 10.25 -7.00 -12.67
CA LYS A 68 11.21 -8.10 -12.90
C LYS A 68 12.22 -8.32 -11.76
N LYS A 69 12.03 -7.71 -10.60
CA LYS A 69 12.96 -7.82 -9.45
C LYS A 69 12.25 -8.15 -8.14
N TYR A 70 11.25 -9.05 -8.19
CA TYR A 70 10.64 -9.53 -6.94
C TYR A 70 11.73 -10.14 -6.02
N PRO A 71 11.74 -9.90 -4.70
CA PRO A 71 10.77 -9.15 -3.90
C PRO A 71 11.20 -7.70 -3.59
N ILE A 72 12.00 -7.07 -4.44
CA ILE A 72 12.39 -5.66 -4.22
C ILE A 72 11.14 -4.79 -4.37
N HIS A 73 10.75 -4.13 -3.29
CA HIS A 73 9.58 -3.24 -3.29
C HIS A 73 9.88 -1.89 -3.93
N GLU A 74 8.82 -1.23 -4.34
CA GLU A 74 8.82 0.19 -4.74
C GLU A 74 8.16 1.04 -3.64
N PRO A 75 8.56 2.32 -3.49
CA PRO A 75 7.97 3.19 -2.49
C PRO A 75 6.47 3.39 -2.71
N SER A 76 5.67 3.28 -1.65
CA SER A 76 4.25 3.64 -1.66
C SER A 76 4.08 5.15 -1.58
N ILE A 77 2.95 5.68 -2.06
CA ILE A 77 2.77 7.13 -2.23
C ILE A 77 1.46 7.60 -1.61
N ILE A 78 1.53 8.75 -0.93
CA ILE A 78 0.35 9.55 -0.56
C ILE A 78 0.41 10.85 -1.36
N TYR A 79 -0.60 11.04 -2.19
CA TYR A 79 -0.82 12.29 -2.92
C TYR A 79 -1.77 13.16 -2.12
N GLU A 80 -1.26 14.30 -1.64
CA GLU A 80 -2.04 15.38 -1.07
C GLU A 80 -2.78 16.12 -2.19
N ASN A 81 -4.09 16.32 -2.03
CA ASN A 81 -4.92 17.06 -2.94
C ASN A 81 -5.05 18.51 -2.48
N LYS A 82 -4.60 19.45 -3.28
CA LYS A 82 -4.76 20.89 -3.04
C LYS A 82 -5.65 21.48 -4.13
N SER A 83 -6.95 21.56 -3.84
CA SER A 83 -7.93 22.14 -4.76
C SER A 83 -7.92 21.49 -6.15
N GLY A 84 -7.88 20.14 -6.19
CA GLY A 84 -7.89 19.34 -7.41
C GLY A 84 -6.52 19.07 -8.03
N LYS A 85 -5.43 19.53 -7.41
CA LYS A 85 -4.06 19.21 -7.83
C LYS A 85 -3.40 18.27 -6.84
N LEU A 86 -2.83 17.20 -7.33
CA LEU A 86 -2.15 16.18 -6.53
C LEU A 86 -0.66 16.43 -6.43
N TYR A 87 -0.12 16.32 -5.22
CA TYR A 87 1.29 16.46 -4.91
C TYR A 87 1.75 15.27 -4.07
N ASN A 88 2.84 14.61 -4.45
CA ASN A 88 3.41 13.60 -3.59
C ASN A 88 4.00 14.24 -2.33
N ASN A 89 3.38 13.97 -1.19
CA ASN A 89 3.80 14.49 0.11
C ASN A 89 4.19 13.38 1.10
N THR A 90 4.36 12.14 0.63
CA THR A 90 4.57 10.94 1.44
C THR A 90 5.70 11.09 2.45
N TYR A 91 6.86 11.58 2.00
CA TYR A 91 8.04 11.73 2.84
C TYR A 91 7.79 12.63 4.08
N ASN A 92 7.00 13.69 3.92
CA ASN A 92 6.72 14.62 5.01
C ASN A 92 5.64 14.12 5.98
N ILE A 93 4.65 13.39 5.46
CA ILE A 93 3.45 13.04 6.23
C ILE A 93 3.40 11.59 6.69
N ALA A 94 4.07 10.67 5.99
CA ALA A 94 4.05 9.24 6.28
C ALA A 94 5.37 8.54 5.88
N PRO A 95 6.54 8.96 6.43
CA PRO A 95 7.84 8.42 6.01
C PRO A 95 7.96 6.91 6.20
N ASP A 96 7.32 6.33 7.24
CA ASP A 96 7.31 4.90 7.48
C ASP A 96 6.50 4.11 6.44
N PHE A 97 5.54 4.74 5.78
CA PHE A 97 4.74 4.12 4.73
C PHE A 97 5.47 4.09 3.39
N GLU A 98 6.30 5.08 3.10
CA GLU A 98 7.06 5.15 1.85
C GLU A 98 7.83 3.85 1.59
N ASN A 99 8.47 3.31 2.62
CA ASN A 99 9.29 2.10 2.54
C ASN A 99 8.71 0.91 3.32
N PHE A 100 7.40 0.86 3.49
CA PHE A 100 6.73 -0.20 4.25
C PHE A 100 6.93 -1.60 3.63
N GLY A 101 7.06 -1.70 2.32
CA GLY A 101 7.29 -2.94 1.59
C GLY A 101 6.32 -3.15 0.43
N ILE A 102 6.10 -4.42 0.05
CA ILE A 102 5.20 -4.78 -1.05
C ILE A 102 3.75 -4.67 -0.57
N VAL A 103 3.04 -3.62 -0.97
CA VAL A 103 1.67 -3.37 -0.53
C VAL A 103 0.66 -4.06 -1.46
N ASN A 104 -0.23 -4.86 -0.89
CA ASN A 104 -1.32 -5.51 -1.60
C ASN A 104 -2.65 -4.77 -1.44
N LYS A 105 -2.90 -4.23 -0.25
CA LYS A 105 -4.15 -3.51 0.05
C LYS A 105 -3.92 -2.46 1.12
N VAL A 106 -4.57 -1.32 0.94
CA VAL A 106 -4.72 -0.27 1.94
C VAL A 106 -6.22 -0.02 2.14
N ILE A 107 -6.63 0.16 3.38
CA ILE A 107 -7.96 0.67 3.74
C ILE A 107 -7.81 1.89 4.63
N THR A 108 -8.74 2.82 4.52
CA THR A 108 -8.88 3.98 5.40
C THR A 108 -9.92 3.69 6.46
N THR A 109 -9.67 4.09 7.67
CA THR A 109 -10.50 3.83 8.85
C THR A 109 -10.19 4.86 9.91
N ASP A 110 -11.02 5.01 10.91
CA ASP A 110 -10.73 5.71 12.16
C ASP A 110 -10.79 4.62 13.24
N PHE A 111 -9.63 4.02 13.58
CA PHE A 111 -9.61 2.86 14.47
C PHE A 111 -9.54 3.24 15.95
N ASN A 112 -9.21 4.49 16.27
CA ASN A 112 -9.19 5.00 17.64
C ASN A 112 -10.41 5.89 17.97
N ASN A 113 -11.29 6.17 16.99
CA ASN A 113 -12.48 7.00 17.08
C ASN A 113 -12.18 8.45 17.54
N ASP A 114 -11.07 9.04 17.06
CA ASP A 114 -10.69 10.42 17.37
C ASP A 114 -11.18 11.45 16.33
N GLY A 115 -11.81 10.97 15.25
CA GLY A 115 -12.33 11.77 14.15
C GLY A 115 -11.31 12.11 13.07
N TRP A 116 -10.09 11.59 13.16
CA TRP A 116 -9.08 11.66 12.09
C TRP A 116 -9.03 10.34 11.34
N SER A 117 -8.92 10.42 10.03
CA SER A 117 -8.84 9.20 9.22
C SER A 117 -7.45 8.59 9.30
N ASP A 118 -7.38 7.36 9.82
CA ASP A 118 -6.21 6.49 9.85
C ASP A 118 -6.15 5.61 8.60
N PHE A 119 -5.11 4.80 8.47
CA PHE A 119 -5.11 3.74 7.48
C PHE A 119 -4.36 2.48 7.94
N ILE A 120 -4.76 1.34 7.35
CA ILE A 120 -4.10 0.05 7.55
C ILE A 120 -3.58 -0.44 6.20
N ALA A 121 -2.32 -0.85 6.15
CA ALA A 121 -1.68 -1.44 4.99
C ALA A 121 -1.30 -2.90 5.25
N VAL A 122 -1.53 -3.75 4.24
CA VAL A 122 -1.17 -5.17 4.27
C VAL A 122 -0.46 -5.56 2.98
N GLY A 123 0.47 -6.51 3.06
CA GLY A 123 1.27 -6.86 1.89
C GLY A 123 2.05 -8.16 1.99
N GLU A 124 2.98 -8.34 1.07
CA GLU A 124 3.81 -9.53 0.97
C GLU A 124 5.13 -9.31 1.70
N TRP A 125 5.54 -10.27 2.54
CA TRP A 125 6.79 -10.21 3.32
C TRP A 125 6.84 -9.05 4.30
N THR A 126 5.70 -8.49 4.65
CA THR A 126 5.55 -7.39 5.59
C THR A 126 4.80 -7.84 6.84
N ASN A 127 4.84 -7.02 7.88
CA ASN A 127 3.86 -7.06 8.96
C ASN A 127 2.53 -6.41 8.51
N ILE A 128 1.54 -6.37 9.39
CA ILE A 128 0.34 -5.56 9.22
C ILE A 128 0.69 -4.16 9.67
N GLY A 129 0.57 -3.16 8.80
CA GLY A 129 0.92 -1.77 9.11
C GLY A 129 -0.28 -0.99 9.62
N LEU A 130 -0.23 -0.53 10.87
CA LEU A 130 -1.17 0.42 11.44
C LEU A 130 -0.56 1.82 11.41
N PHE A 131 -1.20 2.73 10.71
CA PHE A 131 -0.76 4.12 10.55
C PHE A 131 -1.77 5.07 11.18
N LEU A 132 -1.43 5.53 12.39
CA LEU A 132 -2.24 6.48 13.16
C LEU A 132 -2.06 7.89 12.60
N ASN A 133 -3.16 8.57 12.36
CA ASN A 133 -3.17 9.97 11.95
C ASN A 133 -3.02 10.90 13.17
N GLU A 134 -1.91 11.58 13.27
CA GLU A 134 -1.64 12.58 14.29
C GLU A 134 -1.85 13.99 13.70
N ARG A 135 -3.11 14.30 13.33
CA ARG A 135 -3.55 15.60 12.79
C ARG A 135 -2.80 16.03 11.53
N GLY A 136 -2.85 15.17 10.52
CA GLY A 136 -2.27 15.44 9.20
C GLY A 136 -0.90 14.80 8.97
N THR A 137 -0.40 14.02 9.93
CA THR A 137 0.80 13.19 9.75
C THR A 137 0.55 11.78 10.26
N PHE A 138 1.17 10.80 9.66
CA PHE A 138 0.97 9.40 10.03
C PHE A 138 2.18 8.82 10.74
N ARG A 139 1.92 8.14 11.85
CA ARG A 139 2.91 7.39 12.60
C ARG A 139 2.57 5.89 12.60
N ASN A 140 3.54 5.05 12.33
CA ASN A 140 3.38 3.61 12.46
C ASN A 140 3.34 3.23 13.96
N ILE A 141 2.27 2.55 14.38
CA ILE A 141 2.03 2.17 15.78
C ILE A 141 2.09 0.65 16.01
N ASN A 142 2.74 -0.09 15.13
CA ASN A 142 2.84 -1.54 15.21
C ASN A 142 3.46 -2.03 16.52
N SER A 143 4.54 -1.38 16.97
CA SER A 143 5.24 -1.75 18.21
C SER A 143 4.34 -1.64 19.43
N GLU A 144 3.50 -0.61 19.49
CA GLU A 144 2.55 -0.38 20.57
C GLU A 144 1.48 -1.49 20.61
N ASN A 145 1.15 -2.05 19.45
CA ASN A 145 0.12 -3.08 19.27
C ASN A 145 0.68 -4.51 19.13
N LYS A 146 1.98 -4.71 19.33
CA LYS A 146 2.66 -6.01 19.24
C LYS A 146 2.52 -6.71 17.88
N LEU A 147 2.46 -5.91 16.81
CA LEU A 147 2.32 -6.40 15.44
C LEU A 147 3.65 -6.51 14.68
N ASP A 148 4.76 -6.03 15.24
CA ASP A 148 6.07 -6.00 14.60
C ASP A 148 6.55 -7.38 14.12
N ASP A 149 6.22 -8.43 14.88
CA ASP A 149 6.61 -9.80 14.56
C ASP A 149 5.63 -10.56 13.66
N LEU A 150 4.51 -9.94 13.27
CA LEU A 150 3.48 -10.59 12.45
C LEU A 150 3.78 -10.47 10.96
N TYR A 151 4.92 -10.97 10.53
CA TYR A 151 5.24 -11.06 9.11
C TYR A 151 4.40 -12.12 8.41
N GLY A 152 3.94 -11.81 7.19
CA GLY A 152 3.12 -12.72 6.43
C GLY A 152 3.03 -12.40 4.94
N LEU A 153 2.21 -13.19 4.26
CA LEU A 153 1.77 -12.94 2.89
C LEU A 153 0.29 -12.53 2.96
N TRP A 154 0.08 -11.26 3.25
CA TRP A 154 -1.23 -10.67 3.46
C TRP A 154 -1.79 -10.14 2.13
N PHE A 155 -2.96 -10.61 1.72
CA PHE A 155 -3.51 -10.29 0.40
C PHE A 155 -4.69 -9.34 0.41
N ASN A 156 -5.43 -9.32 1.49
CA ASN A 156 -6.63 -8.48 1.60
C ASN A 156 -6.93 -8.15 3.05
N ILE A 157 -7.67 -7.06 3.26
CA ILE A 157 -8.21 -6.62 4.53
C ILE A 157 -9.63 -6.11 4.33
N GLN A 158 -10.50 -6.41 5.28
CA GLN A 158 -11.87 -5.95 5.35
C GLN A 158 -12.18 -5.44 6.75
N GLU A 159 -12.77 -4.26 6.82
CA GLU A 159 -13.33 -3.70 8.05
C GLU A 159 -14.75 -4.24 8.27
N THR A 160 -15.09 -4.54 9.50
CA THR A 160 -16.42 -4.99 9.94
C THR A 160 -16.55 -4.76 11.45
N ASP A 161 -17.75 -4.92 11.99
CA ASP A 161 -18.01 -5.08 13.43
C ASP A 161 -18.58 -6.49 13.61
N VAL A 162 -17.72 -7.43 14.01
CA VAL A 162 -18.07 -8.87 14.07
C VAL A 162 -18.96 -9.19 15.27
N ASN A 163 -18.77 -8.49 16.37
CA ASN A 163 -19.44 -8.75 17.64
C ASN A 163 -20.57 -7.77 17.96
N ASN A 164 -20.82 -6.75 17.13
CA ASN A 164 -21.80 -5.67 17.27
C ASN A 164 -21.59 -4.85 18.55
N ASP A 165 -20.35 -4.55 18.91
CA ASP A 165 -20.02 -3.71 20.06
C ASP A 165 -19.83 -2.22 19.69
N GLY A 166 -19.92 -1.90 18.40
CA GLY A 166 -19.77 -0.55 17.88
C GLY A 166 -18.33 -0.15 17.55
N TYR A 167 -17.36 -1.03 17.79
CA TYR A 167 -15.97 -0.83 17.39
C TYR A 167 -15.68 -1.56 16.10
N LYS A 168 -14.65 -1.10 15.40
CA LYS A 168 -14.24 -1.68 14.12
C LYS A 168 -13.29 -2.85 14.33
N ASP A 169 -13.66 -3.99 13.78
CA ASP A 169 -12.82 -5.18 13.68
C ASP A 169 -12.22 -5.30 12.28
N TYR A 170 -11.12 -6.02 12.15
CA TYR A 170 -10.42 -6.19 10.87
C TYR A 170 -10.16 -7.66 10.58
N ILE A 171 -10.67 -8.12 9.43
CA ILE A 171 -10.43 -9.47 8.92
C ILE A 171 -9.34 -9.39 7.85
N ILE A 172 -8.22 -10.07 8.08
CA ILE A 172 -7.06 -10.00 7.20
C ILE A 172 -6.77 -11.38 6.62
N GLY A 173 -6.71 -11.45 5.28
CA GLY A 173 -6.44 -12.68 4.54
C GLY A 173 -4.94 -12.95 4.38
N ASN A 174 -4.52 -14.17 4.79
CA ASN A 174 -3.16 -14.66 4.63
C ASN A 174 -3.18 -15.95 3.81
N ILE A 175 -2.05 -16.34 3.21
CA ILE A 175 -1.90 -17.63 2.51
C ILE A 175 -2.17 -18.83 3.42
N GLY A 176 -1.98 -18.67 4.73
CA GLY A 176 -2.34 -19.64 5.75
C GLY A 176 -1.54 -20.94 5.72
N LYS A 177 -2.00 -21.90 6.52
CA LYS A 177 -1.32 -23.19 6.70
C LYS A 177 -1.60 -24.20 5.59
N ASN A 178 -2.59 -23.94 4.74
CA ASN A 178 -2.96 -24.79 3.61
C ASN A 178 -2.08 -24.54 2.38
N SER A 179 -0.77 -24.59 2.57
CA SER A 179 0.22 -24.42 1.51
C SER A 179 1.26 -25.54 1.60
N LYS A 180 2.10 -25.66 0.56
CA LYS A 180 3.23 -26.61 0.58
C LYS A 180 4.29 -26.22 1.62
N TYR A 181 4.35 -24.96 2.01
CA TYR A 181 5.31 -24.47 2.99
C TYR A 181 4.74 -24.62 4.41
N LYS A 182 5.47 -25.35 5.25
CA LYS A 182 5.10 -25.59 6.66
C LYS A 182 5.89 -24.67 7.55
N THR A 183 5.43 -23.42 7.65
CA THR A 183 6.11 -22.35 8.38
C THR A 183 5.65 -22.23 9.83
N SER A 184 6.55 -21.75 10.69
CA SER A 184 6.28 -21.37 12.08
C SER A 184 7.19 -20.22 12.48
N LYS A 185 7.02 -19.66 13.71
CA LYS A 185 7.98 -18.68 14.26
C LYS A 185 9.41 -19.21 14.27
N ASP A 186 9.61 -20.47 14.62
CA ASP A 186 10.93 -21.11 14.69
C ASP A 186 11.47 -21.55 13.32
N LYS A 187 10.60 -21.64 12.32
CA LYS A 187 10.92 -22.02 10.95
C LYS A 187 10.23 -21.07 9.97
N PRO A 188 10.63 -19.80 9.93
CA PRO A 188 10.04 -18.84 9.00
C PRO A 188 10.42 -19.18 7.55
N LEU A 189 9.50 -18.94 6.63
CA LEU A 189 9.84 -18.88 5.21
C LEU A 189 10.70 -17.66 4.96
N LYS A 190 11.80 -17.84 4.24
CA LYS A 190 12.69 -16.74 3.84
C LYS A 190 12.76 -16.70 2.33
N ILE A 191 12.82 -15.50 1.78
CA ILE A 191 13.05 -15.27 0.36
C ILE A 191 14.36 -14.51 0.19
N PHE A 192 15.16 -14.95 -0.80
CA PHE A 192 16.39 -14.27 -1.22
C PHE A 192 16.27 -13.97 -2.70
N GLY A 193 16.55 -12.74 -3.07
CA GLY A 193 16.53 -12.30 -4.46
C GLY A 193 17.84 -11.61 -4.81
N ASN A 194 18.49 -12.07 -5.87
CA ASN A 194 19.70 -11.48 -6.44
C ASN A 194 19.94 -12.09 -7.82
N ASP A 195 20.87 -11.53 -8.59
CA ASP A 195 21.46 -12.20 -9.75
C ASP A 195 22.59 -13.10 -9.24
N PHE A 196 22.25 -14.37 -8.92
CA PHE A 196 23.20 -15.29 -8.28
C PHE A 196 24.19 -15.94 -9.25
N ASP A 197 23.87 -16.00 -10.55
CA ASP A 197 24.71 -16.59 -11.57
C ASP A 197 25.37 -15.58 -12.51
N GLY A 198 25.10 -14.28 -12.33
CA GLY A 198 25.71 -13.19 -13.09
C GLY A 198 25.19 -13.06 -14.52
N ASN A 199 24.00 -13.59 -14.83
CA ASN A 199 23.40 -13.56 -16.16
C ASN A 199 22.59 -12.30 -16.48
N GLY A 200 22.47 -11.36 -15.53
CA GLY A 200 21.71 -10.11 -15.65
C GLY A 200 20.22 -10.25 -15.34
N THR A 201 19.76 -11.43 -14.94
CA THR A 201 18.39 -11.66 -14.46
C THR A 201 18.33 -11.77 -12.94
N HIS A 202 17.18 -11.45 -12.37
CA HIS A 202 16.98 -11.53 -10.92
C HIS A 202 16.44 -12.91 -10.55
N ASP A 203 17.24 -13.68 -9.83
CA ASP A 203 16.91 -15.01 -9.36
C ASP A 203 16.23 -14.97 -8.00
N LEU A 204 15.47 -16.02 -7.67
CA LEU A 204 14.77 -16.18 -6.41
C LEU A 204 15.10 -17.53 -5.76
N VAL A 205 15.41 -17.48 -4.46
CA VAL A 205 15.57 -18.66 -3.61
C VAL A 205 14.62 -18.54 -2.41
N LEU A 206 13.85 -19.60 -2.15
CA LEU A 206 12.90 -19.72 -1.04
C LEU A 206 13.42 -20.72 -0.02
#